data_f9b2ad26329a5068c41ee5b81b0a577f
#
_entry.id   f9b2ad26329a5068c41ee5b81b0a577f
#
_cell.length_a   1.000
_cell.length_b   1.000
_cell.length_c   1.000
_cell.angle_alpha   90.00
_cell.angle_beta   90.00
_cell.angle_gamma   90.00
#
_symmetry.space_group_name_H-M   'P 1'
#
loop_
_entity.id
_entity.type
_entity.pdbx_description
1 polymer ?
#
loop_
_entity_poly.entity_id
_entity_poly.type
_entity_poly.pdbx_seq_one_letter_code
_entity_poly.pdbx_strand_id
1 'polypeptide(L)'
;MVLIFNKKPAFPKSLGLYIKGYPYYLEIAQNNQERKTGLSNRDELCRNCGMLFTFKKEGKQSIWMKDTHIPLDIIWLNSQKEIVKIIVAAATDSETVYINQNPARYVIELPANESLKLNLQIGETIPIFDDE
;
A
#
# COMPACT_ATOMS: atom_id res chain seq x y z
N MET A 1 -17.30 -17.83 -17.83
CA MET A 1 -17.36 -17.16 -17.39
C MET A 1 -16.99 -16.07 -17.12
N VAL A 2 -16.96 -15.45 -16.86
CA VAL A 2 -16.56 -14.52 -16.72
C VAL A 2 -16.82 -13.40 -16.34
N LEU A 3 -17.37 -12.91 -15.94
CA LEU A 3 -17.85 -12.00 -15.50
C LEU A 3 -17.42 -11.10 -14.59
N ILE A 4 -16.77 -11.39 -13.71
CA ILE A 4 -16.02 -10.61 -12.78
C ILE A 4 -15.17 -9.55 -13.39
N PHE A 5 -14.91 -9.66 -14.61
CA PHE A 5 -14.10 -8.70 -15.33
C PHE A 5 -14.74 -7.36 -15.52
N ASN A 6 -16.03 -7.27 -15.23
CA ASN A 6 -16.74 -6.01 -15.38
C ASN A 6 -16.74 -5.18 -14.12
N LYS A 7 -16.14 -5.71 -13.05
CA LYS A 7 -16.08 -4.97 -11.81
C LYS A 7 -15.09 -3.83 -11.94
N LYS A 8 -15.54 -2.62 -11.77
CA LYS A 8 -14.67 -1.45 -11.85
C LYS A 8 -13.74 -1.41 -10.66
N PRO A 9 -12.49 -0.96 -10.84
CA PRO A 9 -11.61 -0.72 -9.70
C PRO A 9 -12.26 0.30 -8.77
N ALA A 10 -12.00 0.16 -7.48
CA ALA A 10 -12.53 1.09 -6.49
C ALA A 10 -11.92 2.48 -6.64
N PHE A 11 -10.75 2.60 -7.25
CA PHE A 11 -10.06 3.86 -7.47
C PHE A 11 -9.79 4.06 -8.95
N PRO A 12 -9.82 5.32 -9.43
CA PRO A 12 -9.69 5.59 -10.86
C PRO A 12 -8.29 5.35 -11.41
N LYS A 13 -7.26 5.36 -10.54
CA LYS A 13 -5.88 5.18 -11.01
C LYS A 13 -5.25 3.95 -10.40
N SER A 14 -4.39 3.32 -11.19
CA SER A 14 -3.62 2.17 -10.75
C SER A 14 -2.24 2.21 -11.39
N LEU A 15 -1.32 1.45 -10.78
CA LEU A 15 0.06 1.36 -11.22
C LEU A 15 0.49 -0.10 -11.25
N GLY A 16 1.02 -0.55 -12.38
CA GLY A 16 1.68 -1.84 -12.46
C GLY A 16 3.18 -1.62 -12.31
N LEU A 17 3.83 -2.43 -11.51
CA LEU A 17 5.28 -2.33 -11.31
C LEU A 17 5.84 -3.69 -10.94
N TYR A 18 7.17 -3.82 -11.08
CA TYR A 18 7.88 -5.00 -10.59
C TYR A 18 8.60 -4.64 -9.30
N ILE A 19 8.44 -5.49 -8.29
CA ILE A 19 9.19 -5.39 -7.05
C ILE A 19 10.04 -6.64 -6.97
N LYS A 20 11.35 -6.47 -7.07
CA LYS A 20 12.31 -7.59 -7.08
C LYS A 20 11.96 -8.68 -8.09
N GLY A 21 11.49 -8.23 -9.27
CA GLY A 21 11.18 -9.14 -10.36
C GLY A 21 9.78 -9.73 -10.36
N TYR A 22 8.98 -9.45 -9.34
CA TYR A 22 7.59 -9.92 -9.26
C TYR A 22 6.63 -8.80 -9.61
N PRO A 23 5.60 -9.06 -10.44
CA PRO A 23 4.64 -8.02 -10.83
C PRO A 23 3.65 -7.74 -9.72
N TYR A 24 3.34 -6.47 -9.53
CA TYR A 24 2.30 -6.02 -8.60
C TYR A 24 1.42 -4.98 -9.27
N TYR A 25 0.17 -4.95 -8.86
CA TYR A 25 -0.83 -4.00 -9.36
C TYR A 25 -1.38 -3.24 -8.17
N LEU A 26 -1.09 -1.93 -8.12
CA LEU A 26 -1.46 -1.09 -6.99
C LEU A 26 -2.49 -0.07 -7.42
N GLU A 27 -3.63 -0.03 -6.73
CA GLU A 27 -4.55 1.09 -6.87
C GLU A 27 -3.89 2.29 -6.21
N ILE A 28 -4.15 3.49 -6.71
CA ILE A 28 -3.51 4.69 -6.19
C ILE A 28 -4.52 5.52 -5.42
N ALA A 29 -4.25 5.76 -4.14
CA ALA A 29 -5.02 6.65 -3.28
C ALA A 29 -4.24 7.96 -3.21
N GLN A 30 -4.76 9.02 -3.85
CA GLN A 30 -4.00 10.24 -4.03
C GLN A 30 -4.68 11.50 -3.47
N ASN A 31 -5.87 11.36 -2.89
CA ASN A 31 -6.54 12.47 -2.23
C ASN A 31 -7.00 12.03 -0.84
N ASN A 32 -7.47 12.98 -0.04
CA ASN A 32 -7.85 12.69 1.34
C ASN A 32 -8.93 11.62 1.45
N GLN A 33 -9.92 11.67 0.57
CA GLN A 33 -11.01 10.70 0.59
C GLN A 33 -10.51 9.29 0.28
N GLU A 34 -9.70 9.16 -0.77
CA GLU A 34 -9.16 7.87 -1.19
C GLU A 34 -8.22 7.31 -0.13
N ARG A 35 -7.36 8.15 0.43
CA ARG A 35 -6.46 7.69 1.48
C ARG A 35 -7.21 7.23 2.74
N LYS A 36 -8.29 7.93 3.09
CA LYS A 36 -9.10 7.55 4.23
C LYS A 36 -9.81 6.22 4.00
N THR A 37 -10.31 5.99 2.80
CA THR A 37 -10.97 4.74 2.45
C THR A 37 -9.99 3.58 2.41
N GLY A 38 -8.84 3.78 1.75
CA GLY A 38 -7.83 2.73 1.65
C GLY A 38 -8.42 1.42 1.18
N LEU A 39 -8.01 0.34 1.79
CA LEU A 39 -8.52 -1.01 1.50
C LEU A 39 -9.63 -1.43 2.47
N SER A 40 -10.25 -0.46 3.17
CA SER A 40 -11.31 -0.78 4.13
C SER A 40 -12.52 -1.42 3.44
N ASN A 41 -13.23 -2.23 4.20
CA ASN A 41 -14.47 -2.90 3.80
C ASN A 41 -14.34 -3.85 2.61
N ARG A 42 -13.14 -4.34 2.33
CA ARG A 42 -12.93 -5.37 1.33
C ARG A 42 -12.75 -6.71 2.01
N ASP A 43 -13.31 -7.75 1.39
CA ASP A 43 -13.23 -9.10 1.93
C ASP A 43 -12.03 -9.85 1.38
N GLU A 44 -11.51 -9.43 0.24
CA GLU A 44 -10.38 -10.11 -0.39
C GLU A 44 -9.55 -9.15 -1.21
N LEU A 45 -8.32 -9.56 -1.47
CA LEU A 45 -7.37 -8.81 -2.28
C LEU A 45 -6.53 -9.84 -3.03
N CYS A 46 -6.33 -9.63 -4.33
CA CYS A 46 -5.54 -10.59 -5.08
C CYS A 46 -4.10 -10.58 -4.56
N ARG A 47 -3.40 -11.73 -4.71
CA ARG A 47 -2.09 -11.95 -4.11
C ARG A 47 -1.05 -10.90 -4.47
N ASN A 48 -1.07 -10.41 -5.71
CA ASN A 48 -0.13 -9.40 -6.17
C ASN A 48 -0.79 -8.05 -6.38
N CYS A 49 -1.89 -7.80 -5.66
CA CYS A 49 -2.58 -6.53 -5.64
C CYS A 49 -2.25 -5.78 -4.36
N GLY A 50 -2.46 -4.48 -4.39
CA GLY A 50 -2.24 -3.65 -3.22
C GLY A 50 -2.69 -2.23 -3.47
N MET A 51 -2.20 -1.32 -2.64
CA MET A 51 -2.54 0.08 -2.77
C MET A 51 -1.32 0.94 -2.50
N LEU A 52 -1.17 1.97 -3.32
CA LEU A 52 -0.15 3.00 -3.16
C LEU A 52 -0.83 4.28 -2.70
N PHE A 53 -0.44 4.77 -1.53
CA PHE A 53 -0.90 6.06 -1.02
C PHE A 53 0.16 7.08 -1.35
N THR A 54 -0.24 8.15 -2.04
CA THR A 54 0.68 9.24 -2.36
C THR A 54 0.30 10.47 -1.57
N PHE A 55 1.30 11.20 -1.10
CA PHE A 55 1.11 12.43 -0.34
C PHE A 55 1.86 13.56 -1.03
N LYS A 56 1.36 14.77 -0.89
CA LYS A 56 1.98 15.93 -1.57
C LYS A 56 3.34 16.27 -0.98
N LYS A 57 3.55 15.99 0.31
CA LYS A 57 4.78 16.33 1.01
C LYS A 57 5.23 15.17 1.87
N GLU A 58 6.51 15.09 2.13
CA GLU A 58 7.02 14.17 3.15
C GLU A 58 6.50 14.59 4.52
N GLY A 59 6.27 13.62 5.37
CA GLY A 59 5.83 13.87 6.72
C GLY A 59 5.50 12.59 7.44
N LYS A 60 4.81 12.72 8.56
CA LYS A 60 4.30 11.59 9.29
C LYS A 60 2.96 11.19 8.69
N GLN A 61 2.88 9.94 8.26
CA GLN A 61 1.72 9.41 7.54
C GLN A 61 1.18 8.24 8.34
N SER A 62 0.24 8.53 9.24
CA SER A 62 -0.31 7.48 10.11
C SER A 62 -1.31 6.62 9.35
N ILE A 63 -1.25 5.31 9.63
CA ILE A 63 -2.10 4.31 9.00
C ILE A 63 -2.72 3.47 10.12
N TRP A 64 -3.98 3.13 10.00
CA TRP A 64 -4.62 2.17 10.88
C TRP A 64 -5.41 1.15 10.08
N MET A 65 -5.77 0.07 10.75
CA MET A 65 -6.45 -1.06 10.10
C MET A 65 -7.95 -1.10 10.41
N LYS A 66 -8.52 0.03 10.84
CA LYS A 66 -9.95 0.09 11.14
C LYS A 66 -10.77 -0.29 9.91
N ASP A 67 -11.76 -1.14 10.10
CA ASP A 67 -12.62 -1.64 9.04
C ASP A 67 -11.87 -2.31 7.88
N THR A 68 -10.64 -2.72 8.10
CA THR A 68 -9.83 -3.42 7.11
C THR A 68 -9.78 -4.89 7.51
N HIS A 69 -10.43 -5.72 6.71
CA HIS A 69 -10.68 -7.13 7.02
C HIS A 69 -9.59 -8.06 6.50
N ILE A 70 -8.63 -7.52 5.79
CA ILE A 70 -7.53 -8.27 5.18
C ILE A 70 -6.26 -7.90 5.91
N PRO A 71 -5.47 -8.87 6.42
CA PRO A 71 -4.19 -8.53 7.04
C PRO A 71 -3.22 -8.03 5.97
N LEU A 72 -2.52 -6.95 6.26
CA LEU A 72 -1.69 -6.25 5.29
C LEU A 72 -0.29 -6.00 5.82
N ASP A 73 0.66 -5.99 4.90
CA ASP A 73 1.97 -5.39 5.16
C ASP A 73 1.87 -3.91 4.81
N ILE A 74 2.43 -3.06 5.65
CA ILE A 74 2.40 -1.62 5.45
C ILE A 74 3.85 -1.15 5.30
N ILE A 75 4.14 -0.46 4.20
CA ILE A 75 5.50 -0.06 3.83
C ILE A 75 5.54 1.44 3.59
N TRP A 76 6.34 2.16 4.38
CA TRP A 76 6.52 3.61 4.20
C TRP A 76 7.78 3.88 3.41
N LEU A 77 7.69 4.83 2.46
CA LEU A 77 8.82 5.21 1.62
C LEU A 77 8.98 6.74 1.64
N ASN A 78 10.22 7.20 1.60
CA ASN A 78 10.51 8.63 1.56
C ASN A 78 10.38 9.20 0.14
N SER A 79 10.73 10.47 -0.05
CA SER A 79 10.65 11.11 -1.38
C SER A 79 11.58 10.48 -2.41
N GLN A 80 12.64 9.84 -1.97
CA GLN A 80 13.57 9.11 -2.85
C GLN A 80 13.10 7.68 -3.10
N LYS A 81 11.91 7.34 -2.59
CA LYS A 81 11.30 6.01 -2.76
C LYS A 81 12.07 4.91 -2.06
N GLU A 82 12.79 5.28 -1.01
CA GLU A 82 13.49 4.34 -0.14
C GLU A 82 12.58 3.93 1.00
N ILE A 83 12.61 2.66 1.35
CA ILE A 83 11.82 2.12 2.45
C ILE A 83 12.36 2.64 3.77
N VAL A 84 11.49 3.26 4.57
CA VAL A 84 11.87 3.78 5.89
C VAL A 84 11.20 3.02 7.03
N LYS A 85 10.13 2.26 6.76
CA LYS A 85 9.47 1.45 7.78
C LYS A 85 8.64 0.36 7.14
N ILE A 86 8.60 -0.80 7.79
CA ILE A 86 7.77 -1.94 7.36
C ILE A 86 7.04 -2.49 8.59
N ILE A 87 5.73 -2.65 8.47
CA ILE A 87 4.92 -3.40 9.43
C ILE A 87 4.46 -4.65 8.70
N VAL A 88 4.73 -5.82 9.27
CA VAL A 88 4.38 -7.10 8.67
C VAL A 88 3.08 -7.61 9.29
N ALA A 89 2.14 -8.01 8.44
CA ALA A 89 0.88 -8.64 8.85
C ALA A 89 0.13 -7.85 9.93
N ALA A 90 -0.11 -6.56 9.66
CA ALA A 90 -0.87 -5.72 10.58
C ALA A 90 -2.24 -6.35 10.85
N ALA A 91 -2.66 -6.32 12.10
CA ALA A 91 -3.89 -6.99 12.54
C ALA A 91 -5.13 -6.36 11.93
N THR A 92 -6.07 -7.20 11.49
CA THR A 92 -7.32 -6.74 10.90
C THR A 92 -8.19 -6.04 11.93
N ASP A 93 -8.99 -5.08 11.45
CA ASP A 93 -10.00 -4.39 12.25
C ASP A 93 -9.46 -3.74 13.54
N SER A 94 -8.18 -3.43 13.55
CA SER A 94 -7.50 -2.86 14.71
C SER A 94 -7.52 -1.34 14.63
N GLU A 95 -7.68 -0.68 15.79
CA GLU A 95 -7.58 0.77 15.89
C GLU A 95 -6.17 1.22 16.27
N THR A 96 -5.22 0.30 16.31
CA THR A 96 -3.82 0.65 16.49
C THR A 96 -3.37 1.59 15.37
N VAL A 97 -2.73 2.68 15.75
CA VAL A 97 -2.20 3.63 14.77
C VAL A 97 -0.72 3.35 14.58
N TYR A 98 -0.35 3.07 13.33
CA TYR A 98 1.05 2.89 12.95
C TYR A 98 1.56 4.20 12.37
N ILE A 99 2.73 4.63 12.80
CA ILE A 99 3.29 5.89 12.33
C ILE A 99 4.78 5.74 12.09
N ASN A 100 5.27 6.41 11.05
CA ASN A 100 6.68 6.39 10.69
C ASN A 100 7.48 7.38 11.56
N GLN A 101 8.73 7.00 11.87
CA GLN A 101 9.65 7.90 12.57
C GLN A 101 10.33 8.84 11.59
N ASN A 102 10.81 8.31 10.47
CA ASN A 102 11.45 9.09 9.43
C ASN A 102 10.41 9.55 8.42
N PRO A 103 10.55 10.75 7.84
CA PRO A 103 9.54 11.28 6.93
C PRO A 103 9.25 10.35 5.76
N ALA A 104 7.98 10.25 5.39
CA ALA A 104 7.53 9.42 4.29
C ALA A 104 6.63 10.23 3.37
N ARG A 105 6.70 9.92 2.08
CA ARG A 105 5.85 10.52 1.07
C ARG A 105 4.91 9.51 0.43
N TYR A 106 5.23 8.22 0.56
CA TYR A 106 4.43 7.14 -0.01
C TYR A 106 4.23 6.05 1.03
N VAL A 107 3.09 5.38 0.93
CA VAL A 107 2.83 4.17 1.69
C VAL A 107 2.32 3.11 0.71
N ILE A 108 2.86 1.90 0.80
CA ILE A 108 2.36 0.78 0.01
C ILE A 108 1.76 -0.24 0.98
N GLU A 109 0.56 -0.69 0.68
CA GLU A 109 -0.06 -1.81 1.38
C GLU A 109 -0.12 -3.00 0.45
N LEU A 110 0.38 -4.14 0.93
CA LEU A 110 0.37 -5.41 0.22
C LEU A 110 -0.28 -6.46 1.11
N PRO A 111 -0.72 -7.59 0.54
CA PRO A 111 -1.19 -8.70 1.36
C PRO A 111 -0.13 -9.13 2.36
N ALA A 112 -0.58 -9.59 3.53
CA ALA A 112 0.32 -9.96 4.62
C ALA A 112 1.41 -10.94 4.17
N ASN A 113 2.62 -10.68 4.65
CA ASN A 113 3.81 -11.50 4.42
C ASN A 113 4.45 -11.36 3.04
N GLU A 114 3.89 -10.52 2.16
CA GLU A 114 4.53 -10.28 0.87
C GLU A 114 5.90 -9.61 1.04
N SER A 115 6.04 -8.71 2.03
CA SER A 115 7.32 -8.07 2.30
C SER A 115 8.39 -9.07 2.72
N LEU A 116 8.01 -10.12 3.46
CA LEU A 116 8.93 -11.19 3.85
C LEU A 116 9.31 -12.03 2.64
N LYS A 117 8.34 -12.39 1.83
CA LYS A 117 8.56 -13.17 0.62
C LYS A 117 9.53 -12.45 -0.32
N LEU A 118 9.39 -11.15 -0.45
CA LEU A 118 10.26 -10.32 -1.28
C LEU A 118 11.56 -9.94 -0.58
N ASN A 119 11.69 -10.28 0.70
CA ASN A 119 12.85 -9.91 1.52
C ASN A 119 13.14 -8.40 1.44
N LEU A 120 12.08 -7.59 1.60
CA LEU A 120 12.23 -6.14 1.58
C LEU A 120 12.96 -5.65 2.82
N GLN A 121 13.89 -4.72 2.63
CA GLN A 121 14.73 -4.19 3.70
C GLN A 121 14.61 -2.67 3.75
N ILE A 122 14.74 -2.11 4.95
CA ILE A 122 14.85 -0.67 5.14
C ILE A 122 16.02 -0.18 4.29
N GLY A 123 15.80 0.91 3.55
CA GLY A 123 16.82 1.51 2.68
C GLY A 123 16.74 1.06 1.22
N GLU A 124 16.05 -0.04 0.94
CA GLU A 124 15.85 -0.45 -0.45
C GLU A 124 14.83 0.46 -1.13
N THR A 125 14.94 0.59 -2.45
CA THR A 125 14.02 1.42 -3.23
C THR A 125 12.97 0.55 -3.92
N ILE A 126 11.78 1.11 -4.08
CA ILE A 126 10.72 0.50 -4.89
C ILE A 126 10.46 1.45 -6.06
N PRO A 127 10.43 0.94 -7.32
CA PRO A 127 10.35 1.80 -8.49
C PRO A 127 8.92 2.33 -8.73
N ILE A 128 8.49 3.25 -7.88
CA ILE A 128 7.21 3.92 -8.03
C ILE A 128 7.38 5.04 -9.05
N PHE A 129 6.47 5.11 -10.00
CA PHE A 129 6.45 6.21 -10.95
C PHE A 129 5.40 7.21 -10.52
N ASP A 130 5.81 8.48 -10.43
CA ASP A 130 4.85 9.55 -10.21
C ASP A 130 4.20 9.87 -11.54
N ASP A 131 2.90 9.76 -11.59
CA ASP A 131 2.15 10.31 -12.69
C ASP A 131 2.10 11.80 -12.48
N GLU A 132 2.63 12.51 -13.39
CA GLU A 132 2.60 13.97 -13.30
C GLU A 132 1.36 14.58 -13.84
#